data_f8b8d71646142caece530ee0775cbdf4
#
_entry.id   f8b8d71646142caece530ee0775cbdf4
#
_cell.length_a   1.000
_cell.length_b   1.000
_cell.length_c   1.000
_cell.angle_alpha   90.00
_cell.angle_beta   90.00
_cell.angle_gamma   90.00
#
_symmetry.space_group_name_H-M   'P 1'
#
loop_
_entity.id
_entity.type
_entity.pdbx_description
1 polymer ?
#
loop_
_entity_poly.entity_id
_entity_poly.type
_entity_poly.pdbx_seq_one_letter_code
_entity_poly.pdbx_strand_id
1 'polypeptide(L)' 'MALSKIGSSLLDLTTDLVLTGTTPSITIGDAGAEDSKLVFDGNAQDFYIALDDSVDDLLIGKGSTVGTTPAIAIT' A
#
# COMPACT_ATOMS: atom_id res chain seq x y z
N MET A 1 -0.39 28.94 -10.06
CA MET A 1 -0.84 28.28 -8.83
C MET A 1 -0.60 26.79 -8.92
N ALA A 2 -0.08 26.19 -7.88
CA ALA A 2 0.19 24.78 -7.84
C ALA A 2 -1.02 24.01 -7.35
N LEU A 3 -1.23 22.80 -7.90
CA LEU A 3 -2.22 21.86 -7.37
C LEU A 3 -1.62 21.17 -6.16
N SER A 4 -2.34 21.17 -5.05
CA SER A 4 -1.89 20.47 -3.84
C SER A 4 -2.34 19.03 -3.78
N LYS A 5 -3.23 18.60 -4.67
CA LYS A 5 -3.77 17.25 -4.70
C LYS A 5 -3.94 16.78 -6.13
N ILE A 6 -3.77 15.47 -6.31
CA ILE A 6 -4.06 14.79 -7.57
C ILE A 6 -5.32 13.98 -7.36
N GLY A 7 -6.30 14.12 -8.25
CA GLY A 7 -7.53 13.34 -8.19
C GLY A 7 -7.27 11.85 -8.36
N SER A 8 -8.18 11.02 -7.86
CA SER A 8 -8.00 9.57 -7.80
C SER A 8 -7.81 8.92 -9.17
N SER A 9 -8.26 9.56 -10.24
CA SER A 9 -8.12 9.02 -11.59
C SER A 9 -6.99 9.67 -12.40
N LEU A 10 -6.20 10.55 -11.80
CA LEU A 10 -5.19 11.32 -12.53
C LEU A 10 -3.77 10.82 -12.37
N LEU A 11 -3.48 9.92 -11.45
CA LEU A 11 -2.15 9.36 -11.28
C LEU A 11 -2.11 7.99 -11.93
N ASP A 12 -1.56 7.94 -13.13
CA ASP A 12 -1.39 6.72 -13.90
C ASP A 12 -0.01 6.77 -14.55
N LEU A 13 0.92 6.02 -13.99
CA LEU A 13 2.31 6.06 -14.40
C LEU A 13 2.65 4.83 -15.22
N THR A 14 3.31 5.05 -16.35
CA THR A 14 3.75 3.96 -17.23
C THR A 14 5.18 3.53 -16.95
N THR A 15 5.85 4.23 -16.04
CA THR A 15 7.22 3.92 -15.62
C THR A 15 7.28 3.94 -14.09
N ASP A 16 8.40 4.38 -13.54
CA ASP A 16 8.62 4.39 -12.11
C ASP A 16 7.97 5.59 -11.44
N LEU A 17 7.57 5.41 -10.19
CA LEU A 17 7.33 6.53 -9.28
C LEU A 17 8.60 6.69 -8.44
N VAL A 18 9.27 7.83 -8.57
CA VAL A 18 10.53 8.10 -7.88
C VAL A 18 10.32 9.23 -6.88
N LEU A 19 10.62 8.96 -5.63
CA LEU A 19 10.51 9.95 -4.56
C LEU A 19 11.92 10.29 -4.10
N THR A 20 12.25 11.58 -4.09
CA THR A 20 13.58 12.06 -3.70
C THR A 20 13.45 13.13 -2.64
N GLY A 21 14.55 13.40 -1.98
CA GLY A 21 14.60 14.42 -0.93
C GLY A 21 15.38 13.91 0.28
N THR A 22 15.32 14.67 1.36
CA THR A 22 16.06 14.33 2.57
C THR A 22 15.45 13.13 3.30
N THR A 23 14.14 13.05 3.34
CA THR A 23 13.44 11.93 3.98
C THR A 23 12.23 11.57 3.10
N PRO A 24 12.48 10.94 1.95
CA PRO A 24 11.36 10.59 1.07
C PRO A 24 10.46 9.54 1.73
N SER A 25 9.15 9.68 1.55
CA SER A 25 8.20 8.80 2.22
C SER A 25 6.93 8.63 1.40
N ILE A 26 6.25 7.51 1.63
CA ILE A 26 4.88 7.30 1.17
C ILE A 26 4.04 7.04 2.42
N THR A 27 2.98 7.83 2.58
CA THR A 27 2.02 7.61 3.66
C THR A 27 0.74 7.02 3.06
N ILE A 28 0.36 5.84 3.50
CA ILE A 28 -0.87 5.18 3.05
C ILE A 28 -1.80 5.11 4.26
N GLY A 29 -2.91 5.83 4.18
CA GLY A 29 -3.89 5.88 5.25
C GLY A 29 -3.97 7.26 5.90
N ASP A 30 -4.93 7.40 6.78
CA ASP A 30 -5.22 8.68 7.46
C ASP A 30 -5.45 8.50 8.97
N ALA A 31 -4.88 7.45 9.54
CA ALA A 31 -5.05 7.09 10.96
C ALA A 31 -6.47 6.63 11.32
N GLY A 32 -7.28 6.30 10.34
CA GLY A 32 -8.60 5.74 10.55
C GLY A 32 -8.55 4.26 10.92
N ALA A 33 -9.67 3.74 11.39
CA ALA A 33 -9.80 2.33 11.77
C ALA A 33 -10.07 1.48 10.52
N GLU A 34 -9.06 1.36 9.68
CA GLU A 34 -9.19 0.66 8.40
C GLU A 34 -7.85 0.05 7.98
N ASP A 35 -7.93 -0.98 7.15
CA ASP A 35 -6.73 -1.59 6.58
C ASP A 35 -6.12 -0.67 5.52
N SER A 36 -4.80 -0.77 5.37
CA SER A 36 -4.06 -0.10 4.31
C SER A 36 -3.14 -1.12 3.66
N LYS A 37 -2.96 -1.04 2.33
CA LYS A 37 -2.18 -2.06 1.66
C LYS A 37 -1.45 -1.54 0.43
N LEU A 38 -0.37 -2.24 0.10
CA LEU A 38 0.37 -2.15 -1.15
C LEU A 38 0.25 -3.50 -1.84
N VAL A 39 -0.24 -3.53 -3.07
CA VAL A 39 -0.45 -4.77 -3.81
C VAL A 39 0.52 -4.85 -4.99
N PHE A 40 1.18 -6.00 -5.11
CA PHE A 40 1.96 -6.35 -6.30
C PHE A 40 1.07 -7.23 -7.16
N ASP A 41 0.49 -6.62 -8.19
CA ASP A 41 -0.51 -7.25 -9.04
C ASP A 41 0.18 -8.03 -10.15
N GLY A 42 0.39 -9.31 -9.92
CA GLY A 42 1.11 -10.19 -10.83
C GLY A 42 0.20 -10.94 -11.78
N ASN A 43 0.80 -11.54 -12.79
CA ASN A 43 0.04 -12.33 -13.77
C ASN A 43 -0.47 -13.65 -13.17
N ALA A 44 0.40 -14.37 -12.49
CA ALA A 44 0.04 -15.68 -11.93
C ALA A 44 -0.38 -15.58 -10.47
N GLN A 45 0.15 -14.61 -9.73
CA GLN A 45 -0.06 -14.52 -8.30
C GLN A 45 0.17 -13.08 -7.84
N ASP A 46 -0.76 -12.56 -7.06
CA ASP A 46 -0.59 -11.28 -6.38
C ASP A 46 0.10 -11.49 -5.03
N PHE A 47 0.77 -10.44 -4.56
CA PHE A 47 1.32 -10.37 -3.21
C PHE A 47 0.98 -9.01 -2.62
N TYR A 48 0.96 -8.92 -1.29
CA TYR A 48 0.66 -7.67 -0.61
C TYR A 48 1.58 -7.45 0.59
N ILE A 49 1.74 -6.17 0.92
CA ILE A 49 2.25 -5.71 2.21
C ILE A 49 1.14 -4.84 2.78
N ALA A 50 0.69 -5.12 3.99
CA ALA A 50 -0.53 -4.48 4.49
C ALA A 50 -0.54 -4.30 6.00
N LEU A 51 -1.26 -3.27 6.43
CA LEU A 51 -1.69 -3.13 7.81
C LEU A 51 -3.07 -3.76 7.95
N ASP A 52 -3.20 -4.72 8.84
CA ASP A 52 -4.48 -5.30 9.24
C ASP A 52 -4.91 -4.61 10.53
N ASP A 53 -5.80 -3.63 10.40
CA ASP A 53 -6.19 -2.80 11.51
C ASP A 53 -6.92 -3.57 12.60
N SER A 54 -7.67 -4.60 12.23
CA SER A 54 -8.48 -5.35 13.19
C SER A 54 -7.66 -6.09 14.24
N VAL A 55 -6.40 -6.42 13.91
CA VAL A 55 -5.49 -7.12 14.82
C VAL A 55 -4.20 -6.36 15.07
N ASP A 56 -4.06 -5.17 14.50
CA ASP A 56 -2.87 -4.31 14.62
C ASP A 56 -1.58 -5.00 14.16
N ASP A 57 -1.65 -5.75 13.08
CA ASP A 57 -0.52 -6.49 12.52
C ASP A 57 -0.09 -5.90 11.20
N LEU A 58 1.23 -5.95 10.93
CA LEU A 58 1.76 -5.72 9.58
C LEU A 58 1.96 -7.08 8.94
N LEU A 59 1.36 -7.28 7.76
CA LEU A 59 1.35 -8.57 7.06
C LEU A 59 2.06 -8.48 5.72
N ILE A 60 2.74 -9.58 5.37
CA ILE A 60 3.21 -9.81 4.00
C ILE A 60 2.62 -11.15 3.58
N GLY A 61 1.86 -11.16 2.50
CA GLY A 61 1.17 -12.39 2.13
C GLY A 61 0.81 -12.49 0.66
N LYS A 62 0.19 -13.60 0.31
CA LYS A 62 -0.29 -13.88 -1.04
C LYS A 62 -1.68 -13.32 -1.23
N GLY A 63 -1.96 -12.91 -2.48
CA GLY A 63 -3.26 -12.39 -2.85
C GLY A 63 -3.33 -10.90 -2.71
N SER A 64 -4.53 -10.37 -2.68
CA SER A 64 -4.78 -8.94 -2.57
C SER A 64 -5.73 -8.59 -1.43
N THR A 65 -6.18 -9.57 -0.68
CA THR A 65 -7.10 -9.39 0.44
C THR A 65 -6.33 -9.48 1.75
N VAL A 66 -6.34 -8.39 2.51
CA VAL A 66 -5.64 -8.30 3.79
C VAL A 66 -6.15 -9.36 4.76
N GLY A 67 -5.23 -10.02 5.44
CA GLY A 67 -5.55 -11.05 6.41
C GLY A 67 -5.70 -12.45 5.82
N THR A 68 -5.66 -12.56 4.50
CA THR A 68 -5.77 -13.85 3.81
C THR A 68 -4.40 -14.35 3.44
N THR A 69 -4.08 -15.58 3.79
CA THR A 69 -2.83 -16.26 3.44
C THR A 69 -1.57 -15.44 3.77
N PRO A 70 -1.44 -14.91 4.99
CA PRO A 70 -0.21 -14.22 5.34
C PRO A 70 0.95 -15.20 5.52
N ALA A 71 2.13 -14.79 5.04
CA ALA A 71 3.36 -15.55 5.24
C ALA A 71 4.17 -14.98 6.39
N ILE A 72 4.12 -13.66 6.58
CA ILE A 72 4.84 -12.96 7.65
C ILE A 72 3.83 -12.04 8.34
N ALA A 73 3.85 -12.05 9.65
CA ALA A 73 3.06 -11.14 10.46
C ALA A 73 3.95 -10.53 11.54
N ILE A 74 3.91 -9.20 11.63
CA ILE A 74 4.56 -8.47 12.71
C ILE A 74 3.43 -8.03 13.64
N THR A 75 3.44 -8.60 14.83
CA THR A 75 2.37 -8.38 15.81
C THR A 75 2.76 -7.36 16.87
#